data_be53e99c2a7193b9bdf63595282b56f9
#
_entry.id   be53e99c2a7193b9bdf63595282b56f9
#
_cell.length_a   1.000
_cell.length_b   1.000
_cell.length_c   1.000
_cell.angle_alpha   90.00
_cell.angle_beta   90.00
_cell.angle_gamma   90.00
#
_symmetry.space_group_name_H-M   'P 1'
#
loop_
_entity.id
_entity.type
_entity.pdbx_description
1 polymer ?
#
loop_
_entity_poly.entity_id
_entity_poly.type
_entity_poly.pdbx_seq_one_letter_code
_entity_poly.pdbx_strand_id
1 'polypeptide(L)'
;LALAQVDTFVDGAAVAQIGVNTFAALKGIDADHVLDIPEDRICTTILDMLNTEGIVLEPAGALALDALKDIKDKIKGKTLVCVSSGGNFDFERLPEVKERAQRYAGVKKYFILRLPQRPGALKDFLGLLGPDDDIARFEYLKKSARNFGTVLLGIETSKPENFALLSERLES
;
A
#
# COMPACT_ATOMS: atom_id res chain seq x y z
N LEU A 1 -21.47 7.48 -18.04
CA LEU A 1 -20.05 7.80 -17.90
C LEU A 1 -19.28 6.49 -17.86
N ALA A 2 -18.19 6.37 -18.62
CA ALA A 2 -17.26 5.26 -18.55
C ALA A 2 -15.86 5.81 -18.21
N LEU A 3 -15.13 5.12 -17.34
CA LEU A 3 -13.76 5.44 -17.02
C LEU A 3 -12.82 4.93 -18.13
N ALA A 4 -11.83 5.72 -18.51
CA ALA A 4 -10.87 5.34 -19.54
C ALA A 4 -9.88 4.27 -19.04
N GLN A 5 -9.61 4.25 -17.74
CA GLN A 5 -8.72 3.30 -17.08
C GLN A 5 -9.24 3.00 -15.68
N VAL A 6 -9.09 1.75 -15.25
CA VAL A 6 -9.47 1.27 -13.91
C VAL A 6 -8.28 0.52 -13.33
N ASP A 7 -7.96 0.78 -12.08
CA ASP A 7 -7.05 -0.10 -11.33
C ASP A 7 -7.77 -1.43 -11.06
N THR A 8 -7.07 -2.53 -11.23
CA THR A 8 -7.62 -3.88 -11.09
C THR A 8 -7.21 -4.56 -9.78
N PHE A 9 -6.61 -3.82 -8.87
CA PHE A 9 -6.24 -4.40 -7.57
C PHE A 9 -7.46 -4.92 -6.81
N VAL A 10 -8.54 -4.12 -6.77
CA VAL A 10 -9.84 -4.52 -6.23
C VAL A 10 -10.71 -5.07 -7.37
N ASP A 11 -10.33 -6.22 -7.92
CA ASP A 11 -10.90 -6.81 -9.13
C ASP A 11 -12.42 -7.02 -9.04
N GLY A 12 -12.93 -7.45 -7.88
CA GLY A 12 -14.36 -7.62 -7.64
C GLY A 12 -15.19 -6.32 -7.70
N ALA A 13 -14.54 -5.15 -7.68
CA ALA A 13 -15.17 -3.83 -7.79
C ALA A 13 -14.65 -3.01 -8.98
N ALA A 14 -13.68 -3.51 -9.74
CA ALA A 14 -13.00 -2.80 -10.82
C ALA A 14 -13.83 -2.77 -12.11
N VAL A 15 -14.87 -1.96 -12.15
CA VAL A 15 -15.76 -1.82 -13.30
C VAL A 15 -15.62 -0.44 -13.96
N ALA A 16 -15.26 -0.40 -15.23
CA ALA A 16 -15.11 0.84 -15.98
C ALA A 16 -16.45 1.59 -16.19
N GLN A 17 -17.56 0.86 -16.24
CA GLN A 17 -18.90 1.43 -16.44
C GLN A 17 -19.93 0.66 -15.64
N ILE A 18 -20.70 1.39 -14.82
CA ILE A 18 -21.81 0.81 -14.07
C ILE A 18 -22.93 0.36 -15.01
N GLY A 19 -23.53 -0.79 -14.71
CA GLY A 19 -24.69 -1.32 -15.47
C GLY A 19 -25.94 -0.43 -15.32
N VAL A 20 -26.79 -0.42 -16.34
CA VAL A 20 -28.00 0.39 -16.39
C VAL A 20 -28.94 0.12 -15.21
N ASN A 21 -29.17 -1.16 -14.91
CA ASN A 21 -30.05 -1.57 -13.81
C ASN A 21 -29.47 -1.22 -12.44
N THR A 22 -28.17 -1.44 -12.26
CA THR A 22 -27.45 -1.10 -11.03
C THR A 22 -27.46 0.43 -10.80
N PHE A 23 -27.21 1.20 -11.86
CA PHE A 23 -27.29 2.66 -11.78
C PHE A 23 -28.70 3.14 -11.43
N ALA A 24 -29.74 2.54 -12.04
CA ALA A 24 -31.13 2.88 -11.72
C ALA A 24 -31.49 2.66 -10.25
N ALA A 25 -30.94 1.60 -9.64
CA ALA A 25 -31.14 1.30 -8.22
C ALA A 25 -30.38 2.27 -7.30
N LEU A 26 -29.19 2.74 -7.71
CA LEU A 26 -28.29 3.54 -6.87
C LEU A 26 -28.44 5.05 -7.09
N LYS A 27 -29.05 5.51 -8.18
CA LYS A 27 -29.10 6.95 -8.55
C LYS A 27 -29.77 7.87 -7.52
N GLY A 28 -30.51 7.31 -6.56
CA GLY A 28 -31.15 8.06 -5.48
C GLY A 28 -30.34 8.11 -4.19
N ILE A 29 -29.15 7.53 -4.16
CA ILE A 29 -28.26 7.59 -3.01
C ILE A 29 -27.52 8.93 -3.04
N ASP A 30 -27.59 9.67 -1.94
CA ASP A 30 -26.85 10.94 -1.81
C ASP A 30 -25.34 10.65 -1.76
N ALA A 31 -24.55 11.56 -2.33
CA ALA A 31 -23.09 11.44 -2.39
C ALA A 31 -22.44 11.26 -1.00
N ASP A 32 -23.03 11.86 0.04
CA ASP A 32 -22.56 11.75 1.42
C ASP A 32 -22.65 10.34 2.01
N HIS A 33 -23.39 9.44 1.35
CA HIS A 33 -23.49 8.03 1.71
C HIS A 33 -22.55 7.13 0.89
N VAL A 34 -21.74 7.73 0.01
CA VAL A 34 -20.73 7.03 -0.79
C VAL A 34 -19.35 7.38 -0.26
N LEU A 35 -18.59 6.38 0.13
CA LEU A 35 -17.23 6.56 0.64
C LEU A 35 -16.21 6.09 -0.39
N ASP A 36 -15.19 6.90 -0.61
CA ASP A 36 -14.03 6.56 -1.42
C ASP A 36 -12.94 5.93 -0.51
N ILE A 37 -12.55 4.71 -0.81
CA ILE A 37 -11.66 3.91 0.03
C ILE A 37 -10.30 3.76 -0.64
N PRO A 38 -9.20 4.23 -0.02
CA PRO A 38 -7.85 4.06 -0.57
C PRO A 38 -7.45 2.58 -0.68
N GLU A 39 -7.05 2.14 -1.86
CA GLU A 39 -6.72 0.73 -2.13
C GLU A 39 -5.58 0.20 -1.25
N ASP A 40 -4.50 0.96 -1.08
CA ASP A 40 -3.37 0.53 -0.25
C ASP A 40 -3.77 0.40 1.24
N ARG A 41 -4.78 1.19 1.70
CA ARG A 41 -5.33 1.08 3.06
C ARG A 41 -6.13 -0.20 3.26
N ILE A 42 -6.86 -0.65 2.25
CA ILE A 42 -7.61 -1.92 2.30
C ILE A 42 -6.67 -3.08 2.64
N CYS A 43 -5.43 -3.03 2.16
CA CYS A 43 -4.42 -4.05 2.44
C CYS A 43 -4.12 -4.17 3.94
N THR A 44 -4.13 -3.07 4.70
CA THR A 44 -3.98 -3.14 6.16
C THR A 44 -5.16 -3.86 6.80
N THR A 45 -6.38 -3.59 6.34
CA THR A 45 -7.59 -4.27 6.84
C THR A 45 -7.61 -5.76 6.53
N ILE A 46 -7.18 -6.15 5.32
CA ILE A 46 -7.05 -7.58 4.96
C ILE A 46 -6.07 -8.29 5.91
N LEU A 47 -4.90 -7.71 6.17
CA LEU A 47 -3.92 -8.29 7.07
C LEU A 47 -4.39 -8.31 8.53
N ASP A 48 -5.06 -7.27 9.00
CA ASP A 48 -5.62 -7.20 10.35
C ASP A 48 -6.68 -8.28 10.55
N MET A 49 -7.60 -8.46 9.61
CA MET A 49 -8.63 -9.50 9.66
C MET A 49 -8.02 -10.90 9.62
N LEU A 50 -7.01 -11.11 8.77
CA LEU A 50 -6.32 -12.40 8.68
C LEU A 50 -5.57 -12.73 9.99
N ASN A 51 -4.80 -11.79 10.51
CA ASN A 51 -3.88 -12.04 11.63
C ASN A 51 -4.57 -12.01 13.00
N THR A 52 -5.63 -11.21 13.14
CA THR A 52 -6.31 -10.99 14.45
C THR A 52 -7.55 -11.89 14.58
N GLU A 53 -8.34 -11.98 13.50
CA GLU A 53 -9.63 -12.66 13.52
C GLU A 53 -9.60 -14.02 12.80
N GLY A 54 -8.53 -14.34 12.07
CA GLY A 54 -8.44 -15.55 11.23
C GLY A 54 -9.41 -15.53 10.04
N ILE A 55 -9.87 -14.35 9.62
CA ILE A 55 -10.83 -14.17 8.53
C ILE A 55 -10.10 -13.78 7.26
N VAL A 56 -10.27 -14.58 6.21
CA VAL A 56 -9.74 -14.31 4.88
C VAL A 56 -10.72 -13.46 4.09
N LEU A 57 -10.27 -12.30 3.64
CA LEU A 57 -11.04 -11.38 2.78
C LEU A 57 -10.30 -11.14 1.48
N GLU A 58 -11.03 -11.16 0.37
CA GLU A 58 -10.55 -10.57 -0.87
C GLU A 58 -10.59 -9.03 -0.79
N PRO A 59 -9.88 -8.29 -1.67
CA PRO A 59 -9.86 -6.82 -1.60
C PRO A 59 -11.25 -6.18 -1.61
N ALA A 60 -12.17 -6.65 -2.46
CA ALA A 60 -13.55 -6.16 -2.50
C ALA A 60 -14.33 -6.45 -1.20
N GLY A 61 -14.07 -7.62 -0.58
CA GLY A 61 -14.71 -8.01 0.68
C GLY A 61 -14.29 -7.14 1.88
N ALA A 62 -13.11 -6.53 1.83
CA ALA A 62 -12.59 -5.69 2.90
C ALA A 62 -13.10 -4.24 2.85
N LEU A 63 -13.69 -3.78 1.74
CA LEU A 63 -14.11 -2.39 1.53
C LEU A 63 -15.02 -1.87 2.64
N ALA A 64 -16.09 -2.62 2.98
CA ALA A 64 -17.06 -2.18 3.99
C ALA A 64 -16.46 -2.10 5.39
N LEU A 65 -15.52 -2.97 5.72
CA LEU A 65 -14.82 -2.95 7.01
C LEU A 65 -13.81 -1.80 7.06
N ASP A 66 -13.07 -1.58 5.98
CA ASP A 66 -12.10 -0.48 5.91
C ASP A 66 -12.78 0.90 6.00
N ALA A 67 -13.98 1.04 5.41
CA ALA A 67 -14.79 2.25 5.46
C ALA A 67 -15.12 2.71 6.88
N LEU A 68 -15.16 1.81 7.87
CA LEU A 68 -15.42 2.16 9.27
C LEU A 68 -14.38 3.13 9.85
N LYS A 69 -13.16 3.10 9.32
CA LYS A 69 -12.07 4.01 9.72
C LYS A 69 -12.42 5.47 9.44
N ASP A 70 -13.18 5.75 8.37
CA ASP A 70 -13.55 7.11 7.94
C ASP A 70 -14.77 7.66 8.69
N ILE A 71 -15.59 6.77 9.23
CA ILE A 71 -16.83 7.16 9.92
C ILE A 71 -16.84 6.86 11.41
N LYS A 72 -15.68 6.52 12.00
CA LYS A 72 -15.55 6.08 13.40
C LYS A 72 -16.27 6.96 14.41
N ASP A 73 -16.23 8.28 14.22
CA ASP A 73 -16.86 9.23 15.13
C ASP A 73 -18.40 9.27 14.98
N LYS A 74 -18.91 8.99 13.77
CA LYS A 74 -20.35 8.94 13.48
C LYS A 74 -21.04 7.68 13.99
N ILE A 75 -20.25 6.62 14.22
CA ILE A 75 -20.76 5.27 14.57
C ILE A 75 -20.59 4.91 16.05
N LYS A 76 -19.97 5.78 16.83
CA LYS A 76 -19.74 5.55 18.27
C LYS A 76 -21.05 5.24 19.01
N GLY A 77 -21.08 4.11 19.71
CA GLY A 77 -22.24 3.64 20.44
C GLY A 77 -23.38 3.05 19.58
N LYS A 78 -23.14 2.83 18.28
CA LYS A 78 -24.11 2.21 17.36
C LYS A 78 -23.75 0.75 17.09
N THR A 79 -24.76 -0.05 16.78
CA THR A 79 -24.58 -1.38 16.20
C THR A 79 -24.49 -1.25 14.70
N LEU A 80 -23.43 -1.81 14.10
CA LEU A 80 -23.18 -1.75 12.68
C LEU A 80 -23.18 -3.16 12.11
N VAL A 81 -23.70 -3.26 10.89
CA VAL A 81 -23.61 -4.47 10.08
C VAL A 81 -22.83 -4.14 8.81
N CYS A 82 -21.67 -4.75 8.63
CA CYS A 82 -20.87 -4.64 7.44
C CYS A 82 -21.09 -5.88 6.56
N VAL A 83 -21.39 -5.67 5.28
CA VAL A 83 -21.46 -6.76 4.33
C VAL A 83 -20.06 -7.02 3.79
N SER A 84 -19.47 -8.15 4.19
CA SER A 84 -18.24 -8.65 3.59
C SER A 84 -18.63 -9.46 2.34
N SER A 85 -18.41 -8.88 1.17
CA SER A 85 -18.96 -9.40 -0.09
C SER A 85 -18.17 -10.58 -0.66
N GLY A 86 -16.96 -10.86 -0.18
CA GLY A 86 -16.16 -11.97 -0.72
C GLY A 86 -14.93 -12.33 0.11
N GLY A 87 -14.57 -13.60 0.04
CA GLY A 87 -13.39 -14.20 0.68
C GLY A 87 -12.60 -15.11 -0.27
N ASN A 88 -12.83 -15.00 -1.59
CA ASN A 88 -12.09 -15.77 -2.60
C ASN A 88 -10.72 -15.13 -2.87
N PHE A 89 -9.88 -15.10 -1.82
CA PHE A 89 -8.58 -14.46 -1.86
C PHE A 89 -7.55 -15.37 -2.54
N ASP A 90 -6.87 -14.84 -3.55
CA ASP A 90 -5.71 -15.48 -4.15
C ASP A 90 -4.48 -15.27 -3.25
N PHE A 91 -4.04 -16.34 -2.58
CA PHE A 91 -2.91 -16.29 -1.66
C PHE A 91 -1.57 -15.98 -2.35
N GLU A 92 -1.44 -16.15 -3.66
CA GLU A 92 -0.25 -15.71 -4.41
C GLU A 92 -0.12 -14.18 -4.38
N ARG A 93 -1.20 -13.45 -4.14
CA ARG A 93 -1.21 -11.99 -3.98
C ARG A 93 -0.86 -11.50 -2.57
N LEU A 94 -0.70 -12.38 -1.60
CA LEU A 94 -0.38 -11.97 -0.22
C LEU A 94 0.89 -11.12 -0.11
N PRO A 95 1.98 -11.39 -0.86
CA PRO A 95 3.15 -10.51 -0.88
C PRO A 95 2.84 -9.11 -1.39
N GLU A 96 1.98 -8.97 -2.42
CA GLU A 96 1.52 -7.67 -2.92
C GLU A 96 0.71 -6.92 -1.86
N VAL A 97 -0.21 -7.60 -1.18
CA VAL A 97 -1.02 -7.00 -0.11
C VAL A 97 -0.13 -6.51 1.03
N LYS A 98 0.85 -7.32 1.45
CA LYS A 98 1.82 -6.93 2.48
C LYS A 98 2.62 -5.70 2.05
N GLU A 99 3.10 -5.68 0.81
CA GLU A 99 3.85 -4.58 0.23
C GLU A 99 3.05 -3.27 0.24
N ARG A 100 1.80 -3.30 -0.23
CA ARG A 100 0.90 -2.14 -0.26
C ARG A 100 0.58 -1.65 1.15
N ALA A 101 0.31 -2.56 2.09
CA ALA A 101 0.06 -2.22 3.49
C ALA A 101 1.28 -1.52 4.15
N GLN A 102 2.48 -2.05 3.95
CA GLN A 102 3.73 -1.46 4.48
C GLN A 102 3.99 -0.06 3.90
N ARG A 103 3.75 0.14 2.61
CA ARG A 103 3.88 1.44 1.95
C ARG A 103 2.87 2.44 2.50
N TYR A 104 1.62 2.03 2.65
CA TYR A 104 0.57 2.86 3.24
C TYR A 104 0.88 3.24 4.68
N ALA A 105 1.36 2.30 5.48
CA ALA A 105 1.78 2.56 6.86
C ALA A 105 3.06 3.41 6.97
N GLY A 106 3.73 3.69 5.83
CA GLY A 106 4.97 4.48 5.80
C GLY A 106 6.19 3.74 6.34
N VAL A 107 6.10 2.42 6.55
CA VAL A 107 7.21 1.59 7.07
C VAL A 107 8.06 0.96 5.96
N LYS A 108 7.74 1.23 4.70
CA LYS A 108 8.53 0.80 3.54
C LYS A 108 8.58 1.90 2.49
N LYS A 109 9.80 2.18 2.01
CA LYS A 109 10.04 3.14 0.92
C LYS A 109 11.06 2.63 -0.07
N TYR A 110 10.95 3.13 -1.30
CA TYR A 110 11.89 2.87 -2.38
C TYR A 110 12.64 4.14 -2.75
N PHE A 111 13.94 3.97 -2.99
CA PHE A 111 14.85 5.03 -3.38
C PHE A 111 15.57 4.66 -4.67
N ILE A 112 15.78 5.64 -5.53
CA ILE A 112 16.71 5.53 -6.65
C ILE A 112 17.92 6.39 -6.32
N LEU A 113 19.04 5.73 -6.02
CA LEU A 113 20.28 6.38 -5.58
C LEU A 113 21.32 6.37 -6.69
N ARG A 114 22.20 7.35 -6.65
CA ARG A 114 23.42 7.39 -7.44
C ARG A 114 24.62 7.18 -6.52
N LEU A 115 25.20 5.98 -6.55
CA LEU A 115 26.41 5.69 -5.80
C LEU A 115 27.64 5.94 -6.66
N PRO A 116 28.71 6.60 -6.12
CA PRO A 116 29.97 6.76 -6.80
C PRO A 116 30.60 5.38 -7.05
N GLN A 117 31.18 5.19 -8.24
CA GLN A 117 31.84 3.93 -8.61
C GLN A 117 33.29 3.89 -8.08
N ARG A 118 33.46 3.92 -6.77
CA ARG A 118 34.73 3.78 -6.07
C ARG A 118 34.68 2.66 -5.05
N PRO A 119 35.84 2.07 -4.67
CA PRO A 119 35.90 1.15 -3.53
C PRO A 119 35.36 1.80 -2.25
N GLY A 120 34.61 1.06 -1.47
CA GLY A 120 34.04 1.52 -0.20
C GLY A 120 32.69 2.23 -0.30
N ALA A 121 32.24 2.70 -1.46
CA ALA A 121 31.01 3.49 -1.59
C ALA A 121 29.76 2.78 -1.03
N LEU A 122 29.62 1.49 -1.26
CA LEU A 122 28.53 0.71 -0.69
C LEU A 122 28.64 0.59 0.84
N LYS A 123 29.84 0.43 1.36
CA LYS A 123 30.10 0.39 2.81
C LYS A 123 29.70 1.71 3.46
N ASP A 124 30.08 2.84 2.83
CA ASP A 124 29.74 4.17 3.33
C ASP A 124 28.21 4.34 3.35
N PHE A 125 27.54 3.95 2.27
CA PHE A 125 26.07 3.97 2.22
C PHE A 125 25.43 3.12 3.32
N LEU A 126 25.89 1.87 3.53
CA LEU A 126 25.34 1.00 4.58
C LEU A 126 25.52 1.61 5.98
N GLY A 127 26.55 2.43 6.19
CA GLY A 127 26.77 3.17 7.44
C GLY A 127 25.75 4.28 7.71
N LEU A 128 24.91 4.64 6.72
CA LEU A 128 23.85 5.64 6.90
C LEU A 128 22.56 5.04 7.45
N LEU A 129 22.40 3.71 7.34
CA LEU A 129 21.22 3.00 7.82
C LEU A 129 21.22 2.90 9.34
N GLY A 130 20.05 3.02 9.93
CA GLY A 130 19.83 2.84 11.36
C GLY A 130 19.70 1.35 11.75
N PRO A 131 19.73 1.06 13.05
CA PRO A 131 19.61 -0.31 13.56
C PRO A 131 18.22 -0.94 13.34
N ASP A 132 17.20 -0.13 13.09
CA ASP A 132 15.82 -0.56 12.84
C ASP A 132 15.51 -0.66 11.33
N ASP A 133 16.48 -0.34 10.46
CA ASP A 133 16.30 -0.29 9.02
C ASP A 133 16.79 -1.61 8.38
N ASP A 134 15.94 -2.21 7.54
CA ASP A 134 16.26 -3.43 6.80
C ASP A 134 16.19 -3.19 5.29
N ILE A 135 17.10 -3.82 4.55
CA ILE A 135 17.14 -3.73 3.08
C ILE A 135 16.26 -4.82 2.50
N ALA A 136 15.05 -4.46 2.09
CA ALA A 136 14.10 -5.36 1.45
C ALA A 136 14.37 -5.57 -0.05
N ARG A 137 15.06 -4.61 -0.69
CA ARG A 137 15.44 -4.69 -2.11
C ARG A 137 16.72 -3.93 -2.36
N PHE A 138 17.65 -4.54 -3.11
CA PHE A 138 18.88 -3.89 -3.54
C PHE A 138 19.25 -4.35 -4.95
N GLU A 139 19.18 -3.43 -5.90
CA GLU A 139 19.58 -3.67 -7.28
C GLU A 139 20.62 -2.62 -7.69
N TYR A 140 21.84 -3.07 -7.95
CA TYR A 140 22.93 -2.19 -8.34
C TYR A 140 23.33 -2.41 -9.81
N LEU A 141 23.11 -1.40 -10.62
CA LEU A 141 23.49 -1.39 -12.02
C LEU A 141 24.80 -0.61 -12.21
N LYS A 142 25.92 -1.33 -12.27
CA LYS A 142 27.22 -0.75 -12.58
C LYS A 142 27.39 -0.65 -14.10
N LYS A 143 27.46 0.58 -14.63
CA LYS A 143 27.78 0.83 -16.05
C LYS A 143 29.24 1.23 -16.16
N SER A 144 30.02 0.50 -17.00
CA SER A 144 31.48 0.55 -17.10
C SER A 144 32.10 1.88 -17.55
N ALA A 145 31.32 2.89 -17.94
CA ALA A 145 31.83 4.16 -18.47
C ALA A 145 31.35 5.40 -17.72
N ARG A 146 30.83 5.27 -16.49
CA ARG A 146 30.30 6.39 -15.72
C ARG A 146 30.86 6.41 -14.29
N ASN A 147 31.02 7.61 -13.73
CA ASN A 147 31.50 7.82 -12.36
C ASN A 147 30.48 7.36 -11.30
N PHE A 148 29.21 7.10 -11.69
CA PHE A 148 28.14 6.72 -10.79
C PHE A 148 27.39 5.49 -11.32
N GLY A 149 27.02 4.61 -10.40
CA GLY A 149 26.07 3.51 -10.62
C GLY A 149 24.69 3.85 -10.06
N THR A 150 23.63 3.37 -10.73
CA THR A 150 22.26 3.52 -10.24
C THR A 150 21.92 2.34 -9.33
N VAL A 151 21.33 2.63 -8.17
CA VAL A 151 20.83 1.64 -7.22
C VAL A 151 19.33 1.84 -7.04
N LEU A 152 18.56 0.78 -7.23
CA LEU A 152 17.20 0.70 -6.74
C LEU A 152 17.24 0.03 -5.35
N LEU A 153 16.75 0.75 -4.35
CA LEU A 153 16.81 0.36 -2.95
C LEU A 153 15.40 0.37 -2.36
N GLY A 154 14.99 -0.73 -1.76
CA GLY A 154 13.81 -0.81 -0.91
C GLY A 154 14.25 -0.97 0.55
N ILE A 155 13.75 -0.11 1.42
CA ILE A 155 14.04 -0.14 2.86
C ILE A 155 12.73 -0.33 3.62
N GLU A 156 12.76 -1.27 4.57
CA GLU A 156 11.75 -1.45 5.61
C GLU A 156 12.29 -0.93 6.94
N THR A 157 11.41 -0.35 7.75
CA THR A 157 11.75 0.10 9.09
C THR A 157 10.58 -0.10 10.05
N SER A 158 10.87 -0.30 11.32
CA SER A 158 9.83 -0.31 12.36
C SER A 158 9.37 1.09 12.77
N LYS A 159 10.11 2.14 12.35
CA LYS A 159 9.90 3.54 12.74
C LYS A 159 9.82 4.42 11.49
N PRO A 160 8.62 4.80 11.01
CA PRO A 160 8.46 5.62 9.81
C PRO A 160 9.28 6.92 9.81
N GLU A 161 9.50 7.52 10.98
CA GLU A 161 10.31 8.71 11.19
C GLU A 161 11.77 8.56 10.77
N ASN A 162 12.31 7.33 10.75
CA ASN A 162 13.68 7.06 10.30
C ASN A 162 13.89 7.47 8.84
N PHE A 163 12.85 7.43 8.02
CA PHE A 163 12.97 7.82 6.61
C PHE A 163 13.28 9.31 6.41
N ALA A 164 12.83 10.19 7.30
CA ALA A 164 13.21 11.60 7.25
C ALA A 164 14.70 11.78 7.53
N LEU A 165 15.19 11.13 8.59
CA LEU A 165 16.61 11.15 8.97
C LEU A 165 17.50 10.52 7.88
N LEU A 166 17.04 9.43 7.27
CA LEU A 166 17.78 8.78 6.18
C LEU A 166 17.86 9.70 4.95
N SER A 167 16.76 10.35 4.58
CA SER A 167 16.76 11.29 3.45
C SER A 167 17.75 12.43 3.65
N GLU A 168 17.79 13.04 4.83
CA GLU A 168 18.77 14.07 5.18
C GLU A 168 20.22 13.59 5.06
N ARG A 169 20.51 12.36 5.53
CA ARG A 169 21.85 11.78 5.43
C ARG A 169 22.27 11.42 3.99
N LEU A 170 21.29 11.13 3.13
CA LEU A 170 21.53 10.81 1.71
C LEU A 170 21.78 12.05 0.86
N GLU A 171 21.31 13.23 1.30
CA GLU A 171 21.49 14.51 0.62
C GLU A 171 22.77 15.25 1.07
N SER A 172 23.35 14.88 2.21
CA SER A 172 24.59 15.45 2.76
C SER A 172 25.84 14.81 2.14
#